data_3b78c188dc10b82b4f9fab990be958a3
#
_entry.id   3b78c188dc10b82b4f9fab990be958a3
#
_cell.length_a   1.000
_cell.length_b   1.000
_cell.length_c   1.000
_cell.angle_alpha   90.00
_cell.angle_beta   90.00
_cell.angle_gamma   90.00
#
_symmetry.space_group_name_H-M   'P 1'
#
loop_
_entity.id
_entity.type
_entity.pdbx_description
1 polymer ?
#
loop_
_entity_poly.entity_id
_entity_poly.type
_entity_poly.pdbx_seq_one_letter_code
_entity_poly.pdbx_strand_id
1 'polypeptide(L)'
;MSVDKVEYLNVIKNAQLISCDLLIINENNEVLLGMRNNEPAKNFWFVPGGRVYKNESINESIKRVSINEIGCELNNGKIVGVYNHTYNTNFDN
;
A
#
# COMPACT_ATOMS: atom_id res chain seq x y z
N MET A 1 9.24 9.67 -5.47
CA MET A 1 8.71 10.17 -6.75
C MET A 1 7.20 10.13 -6.71
N SER A 2 6.55 11.21 -7.11
CA SER A 2 5.10 11.26 -7.21
C SER A 2 4.69 11.46 -8.66
N VAL A 3 3.51 10.97 -9.03
CA VAL A 3 2.89 11.20 -10.33
C VAL A 3 1.75 12.19 -10.15
N ASP A 4 1.47 13.01 -11.16
CA ASP A 4 0.34 13.91 -11.09
C ASP A 4 -0.99 13.13 -11.17
N LYS A 5 -2.09 13.81 -10.85
CA LYS A 5 -3.39 13.16 -10.76
C LYS A 5 -3.86 12.61 -12.10
N VAL A 6 -3.60 13.32 -13.20
CA VAL A 6 -4.05 12.89 -14.54
C VAL A 6 -3.34 11.62 -14.95
N GLU A 7 -2.02 11.55 -14.76
CA GLU A 7 -1.24 10.36 -15.05
C GLU A 7 -1.69 9.18 -14.19
N TYR A 8 -1.92 9.43 -12.91
CA TYR A 8 -2.37 8.39 -11.98
C TYR A 8 -3.73 7.82 -12.39
N LEU A 9 -4.67 8.67 -12.74
CA LEU A 9 -5.99 8.22 -13.19
C LEU A 9 -5.91 7.39 -14.48
N ASN A 10 -5.01 7.75 -15.39
CA ASN A 10 -4.77 6.95 -16.59
C ASN A 10 -4.24 5.56 -16.24
N VAL A 11 -3.36 5.45 -15.29
CA VAL A 11 -2.84 4.16 -14.82
C VAL A 11 -3.97 3.32 -14.20
N ILE A 12 -4.77 3.90 -13.32
CA ILE A 12 -5.91 3.20 -12.71
C ILE A 12 -6.87 2.66 -13.78
N LYS A 13 -7.10 3.44 -14.83
CA LYS A 13 -8.01 3.07 -15.91
C LYS A 13 -7.47 1.94 -16.78
N ASN A 14 -6.17 1.93 -17.06
CA ASN A 14 -5.59 1.12 -18.13
C ASN A 14 -4.65 0.01 -17.67
N ALA A 15 -4.31 -0.05 -16.40
CA ALA A 15 -3.36 -1.03 -15.88
C ALA A 15 -3.72 -1.46 -14.48
N GLN A 16 -3.29 -2.65 -14.10
CA GLN A 16 -3.40 -3.09 -12.72
C GLN A 16 -2.36 -2.39 -11.86
N LEU A 17 -2.74 -2.08 -10.62
CA LEU A 17 -1.83 -1.52 -9.63
C LEU A 17 -1.29 -2.62 -8.73
N ILE A 18 -0.02 -2.50 -8.37
CA ILE A 18 0.63 -3.37 -7.40
C ILE A 18 0.80 -2.58 -6.12
N SER A 19 0.30 -3.13 -5.02
CA SER A 19 0.46 -2.55 -3.68
C SER A 19 1.38 -3.42 -2.85
N CYS A 20 2.11 -2.78 -1.96
CA CYS A 20 2.88 -3.44 -0.92
C CYS A 20 2.15 -3.19 0.41
N ASP A 21 1.53 -4.23 0.96
CA ASP A 21 0.85 -4.16 2.24
C ASP A 21 1.73 -4.77 3.31
N LEU A 22 1.86 -4.08 4.45
CA LEU A 22 2.79 -4.45 5.49
C LEU A 22 2.07 -5.12 6.66
N LEU A 23 2.37 -6.39 6.90
CA LEU A 23 1.95 -7.06 8.13
C LEU A 23 3.01 -6.79 9.20
N ILE A 24 2.76 -5.80 10.03
CA ILE A 24 3.66 -5.41 11.10
C ILE A 24 3.13 -6.00 12.40
N ILE A 25 3.89 -6.91 12.97
CA ILE A 25 3.47 -7.72 14.12
C ILE A 25 4.38 -7.40 15.29
N ASN A 26 3.80 -7.11 16.46
CA ASN A 26 4.56 -6.85 17.66
C ASN A 26 4.86 -8.14 18.44
N GLU A 27 5.49 -8.01 19.61
CA GLU A 27 5.87 -9.11 20.48
C GLU A 27 4.67 -9.93 20.96
N ASN A 28 3.48 -9.34 21.02
CA ASN A 28 2.26 -9.99 21.49
C ASN A 28 1.45 -10.60 20.35
N ASN A 29 2.01 -10.70 19.15
CA ASN A 29 1.35 -11.18 17.93
C ASN A 29 0.15 -10.32 17.49
N GLU A 30 0.18 -9.04 17.83
CA GLU A 30 -0.82 -8.09 17.39
C GLU A 30 -0.37 -7.44 16.08
N VAL A 31 -1.32 -7.23 15.17
CA VAL A 31 -1.07 -6.63 13.86
C VAL A 31 -1.44 -5.15 13.89
N LEU A 32 -0.56 -4.31 13.35
CA LEU A 32 -0.83 -2.88 13.23
C LEU A 32 -1.87 -2.62 12.15
N LEU A 33 -2.95 -1.91 12.53
CA LEU A 33 -4.01 -1.51 11.60
C LEU A 33 -4.24 -0.01 11.68
N GLY A 34 -4.65 0.56 10.56
CA GLY A 34 -5.09 1.94 10.49
C GLY A 34 -6.42 2.03 9.75
N MET A 35 -7.22 3.05 10.05
CA MET A 35 -8.47 3.27 9.34
C MET A 35 -8.20 4.07 8.07
N ARG A 36 -8.74 3.60 6.95
CA ARG A 36 -8.57 4.30 5.69
C ARG A 36 -9.46 5.53 5.61
N ASN A 37 -8.87 6.61 5.10
CA ASN A 37 -9.58 7.87 4.87
C ASN A 37 -9.98 8.07 3.41
N ASN A 38 -9.47 7.23 2.51
CA ASN A 38 -9.68 7.35 1.06
C ASN A 38 -10.26 6.06 0.49
N GLU A 39 -10.96 6.19 -0.63
CA GLU A 39 -11.33 5.03 -1.44
C GLU A 39 -10.09 4.40 -2.09
N PRO A 40 -10.02 3.08 -2.31
CA PRO A 40 -11.03 2.09 -1.94
C PRO A 40 -11.01 1.75 -0.44
N ALA A 41 -12.07 1.14 0.04
CA ALA A 41 -12.20 0.67 1.42
C ALA A 41 -12.15 1.78 2.48
N LYS A 42 -12.65 2.97 2.14
CA LYS A 42 -12.80 4.07 3.09
C LYS A 42 -13.60 3.63 4.31
N ASN A 43 -13.15 4.03 5.50
CA ASN A 43 -13.73 3.71 6.81
C ASN A 43 -13.54 2.25 7.25
N PHE A 44 -12.72 1.48 6.56
CA PHE A 44 -12.34 0.14 7.00
C PHE A 44 -10.96 0.14 7.61
N TRP A 45 -10.71 -0.80 8.50
CA TRP A 45 -9.39 -1.02 9.07
C TRP A 45 -8.52 -1.78 8.08
N PHE A 46 -7.31 -1.29 7.89
CA PHE A 46 -6.36 -1.91 6.97
C PHE A 46 -4.95 -1.89 7.53
N VAL A 47 -4.13 -2.80 7.06
CA VAL A 47 -2.70 -2.74 7.33
C VAL A 47 -2.08 -1.55 6.57
N PRO A 48 -0.97 -0.97 7.06
CA PRO A 48 -0.25 0.05 6.32
C PRO A 48 0.20 -0.49 4.96
N GLY A 49 0.11 0.33 3.95
CA GLY A 49 0.49 -0.10 2.62
C GLY A 49 0.58 1.05 1.65
N GLY A 50 1.06 0.76 0.46
CA GLY A 50 1.16 1.74 -0.60
C GLY A 50 1.50 1.08 -1.92
N ARG A 51 1.33 1.85 -2.98
CA ARG A 51 1.61 1.39 -4.33
C ARG A 51 3.11 1.22 -4.55
N VAL A 52 3.48 0.15 -5.24
CA VAL A 52 4.86 -0.05 -5.68
C VAL A 52 5.12 0.83 -6.89
N TYR A 53 6.23 1.56 -6.89
CA TYR A 53 6.60 2.43 -7.99
C TYR A 53 7.41 1.66 -9.04
N LYS A 54 7.39 2.19 -10.26
CA LYS A 54 8.17 1.63 -11.36
C LYS A 54 9.66 1.57 -10.97
N ASN A 55 10.29 0.44 -11.28
CA ASN A 55 11.72 0.19 -11.01
C ASN A 55 12.09 0.13 -9.52
N GLU A 56 11.11 0.08 -8.66
CA GLU A 56 11.33 -0.05 -7.22
C GLU A 56 11.38 -1.53 -6.85
N SER A 57 12.38 -1.95 -6.11
CA SER A 57 12.44 -3.31 -5.57
C SER A 57 11.45 -3.44 -4.42
N ILE A 58 11.16 -4.68 -4.02
CA ILE A 58 10.29 -4.95 -2.86
C ILE A 58 10.87 -4.31 -1.59
N ASN A 59 12.18 -4.44 -1.38
CA ASN A 59 12.81 -3.83 -0.20
C ASN A 59 12.74 -2.30 -0.23
N GLU A 60 12.92 -1.69 -1.39
CA GLU A 60 12.77 -0.25 -1.54
C GLU A 60 11.33 0.20 -1.27
N SER A 61 10.35 -0.58 -1.71
CA SER A 61 8.93 -0.31 -1.44
C SER A 61 8.63 -0.39 0.04
N ILE A 62 9.14 -1.43 0.73
CA ILE A 62 8.94 -1.58 2.17
C ILE A 62 9.49 -0.38 2.93
N LYS A 63 10.70 0.05 2.61
CA LYS A 63 11.31 1.22 3.23
C LYS A 63 10.46 2.48 3.04
N ARG A 64 10.12 2.76 1.80
CA ARG A 64 9.38 3.98 1.47
C ARG A 64 8.00 3.98 2.10
N VAL A 65 7.27 2.87 1.97
CA VAL A 65 5.92 2.76 2.51
C VAL A 65 5.93 2.86 4.04
N SER A 66 6.88 2.19 4.70
CA SER A 66 6.97 2.25 6.15
C SER A 66 7.27 3.66 6.65
N ILE A 67 8.19 4.36 6.00
CA ILE A 67 8.47 5.76 6.36
C ILE A 67 7.24 6.64 6.18
N ASN A 68 6.54 6.49 5.06
CA ASN A 68 5.38 7.34 4.75
C ASN A 68 4.18 7.04 5.63
N GLU A 69 3.96 5.77 5.98
CA GLU A 69 2.73 5.37 6.68
C GLU A 69 2.88 5.33 8.19
N ILE A 70 4.05 4.99 8.70
CA ILE A 70 4.26 4.85 10.15
C ILE A 70 5.44 5.66 10.69
N GLY A 71 6.15 6.38 9.83
CA GLY A 71 7.22 7.27 10.26
C GLY A 71 8.52 6.61 10.66
N CYS A 72 8.68 5.30 10.43
CA CYS A 72 9.95 4.64 10.72
C CYS A 72 10.31 3.68 9.61
N GLU A 73 11.62 3.53 9.37
CA GLU A 73 12.12 2.68 8.30
C GLU A 73 12.15 1.22 8.73
N LEU A 74 11.48 0.37 7.96
CA LEU A 74 11.51 -1.07 8.15
C LEU A 74 12.25 -1.72 6.99
N ASN A 75 12.95 -2.81 7.28
CA ASN A 75 13.76 -3.55 6.34
C ASN A 75 13.51 -5.04 6.47
N ASN A 76 13.99 -5.80 5.50
CA ASN A 76 14.08 -7.26 5.57
C ASN A 76 12.73 -7.97 5.76
N GLY A 77 11.68 -7.37 5.23
CA GLY A 77 10.39 -8.02 5.17
C GLY A 77 10.44 -9.22 4.23
N LYS A 78 9.58 -10.20 4.44
CA LYS A 78 9.42 -11.32 3.52
C LYS A 78 8.00 -11.35 2.98
N ILE A 79 7.86 -11.86 1.76
CA ILE A 79 6.55 -12.01 1.13
C ILE A 79 5.80 -13.14 1.82
N VAL A 80 4.59 -12.83 2.34
CA VAL A 80 3.71 -13.84 2.93
C VAL A 80 2.56 -14.22 2.00
N GLY A 81 2.30 -13.45 0.96
CA GLY A 81 1.30 -13.80 -0.02
C GLY A 81 1.14 -12.75 -1.11
N VAL A 82 0.51 -13.13 -2.20
CA VAL A 82 0.15 -12.24 -3.30
C VAL A 82 -1.32 -12.49 -3.61
N TYR A 83 -2.11 -11.43 -3.64
CA TYR A 83 -3.56 -11.54 -3.78
C TYR A 83 -4.09 -10.54 -4.79
N ASN A 84 -5.18 -10.93 -5.46
CA ASN A 84 -5.94 -10.02 -6.31
C ASN A 84 -7.07 -9.41 -5.51
N HIS A 85 -7.22 -8.09 -5.63
CA HIS A 85 -8.34 -7.38 -5.03
C HIS A 85 -9.09 -6.59 -6.08
N THR A 86 -10.41 -6.68 -6.03
CA THR A 86 -11.29 -5.88 -6.87
C THR A 86 -12.22 -5.09 -5.96
N TYR A 87 -12.29 -3.78 -6.19
CA TYR A 87 -13.15 -2.90 -5.39
C TYR A 87 -14.25 -2.32 -6.26
N ASN A 88 -15.42 -2.11 -5.65
CA ASN A 88 -16.52 -1.42 -6.31
C ASN A 88 -16.27 0.08 -6.45
N THR A 89 -15.40 0.63 -5.61
CA THR A 89 -14.97 2.01 -5.66
C THR A 89 -13.47 2.07 -5.83
N ASN A 90 -12.97 3.22 -6.25
CA ASN A 90 -11.55 3.42 -6.30
C ASN A 90 -11.21 4.89 -6.04
N PHE A 91 -9.95 5.28 -6.23
CA PHE A 91 -9.42 6.57 -5.78
C PHE A 91 -10.29 7.79 -6.16
N ASP A 92 -10.89 7.78 -7.34
CA ASP A 92 -11.63 8.93 -7.87
C ASP A 92 -13.16 8.69 -7.93
N ASN A 93 -13.66 7.68 -7.27
CA ASN A 93 -15.10 7.40 -7.26
C ASN A 93 -15.71 7.81 -5.94
#